data_078568e035179e613823d6b764817542
#
_entry.id   078568e035179e613823d6b764817542
#
_cell.length_a   1.000
_cell.length_b   1.000
_cell.length_c   1.000
_cell.angle_alpha   90.00
_cell.angle_beta   90.00
_cell.angle_gamma   90.00
#
_symmetry.space_group_name_H-M   'P 1'
#
loop_
_entity.id
_entity.type
_entity.pdbx_description
1 polymer ?
#
loop_
_entity_poly.entity_id
_entity_poly.type
_entity_poly.pdbx_seq_one_letter_code
_entity_poly.pdbx_strand_id
1 'polypeptide(L)'
;MAAAAKAKKDELTKTWTELSQGLPKMVEAIQSRVDILSQSKKLPANLTAEKFEQAKSGLAAAKEEWAKALENFKGGMLTEAIAMANSVKKKAVQTMEILGLPVPVGAKA
;
A
#
# COMPACT_ATOMS: atom_id res chain seq x y z
N MET A 1 4.01 -31.26 -14.79
CA MET A 1 3.01 -30.88 -13.82
C MET A 1 3.63 -30.21 -12.60
N ALA A 2 4.57 -30.84 -11.92
CA ALA A 2 5.25 -30.25 -10.78
C ALA A 2 6.02 -28.98 -11.16
N ALA A 3 6.61 -28.92 -12.33
CA ALA A 3 7.34 -27.76 -12.81
C ALA A 3 6.41 -26.53 -12.99
N ALA A 4 5.20 -26.74 -13.49
CA ALA A 4 4.25 -25.65 -13.68
C ALA A 4 3.78 -25.07 -12.35
N ALA A 5 3.52 -25.92 -11.36
CA ALA A 5 3.13 -25.46 -10.02
C ALA A 5 4.26 -24.69 -9.35
N LYS A 6 5.50 -25.16 -9.52
CA LYS A 6 6.67 -24.51 -8.97
C LYS A 6 6.90 -23.14 -9.63
N ALA A 7 6.77 -23.07 -10.95
CA ALA A 7 6.94 -21.81 -11.70
C ALA A 7 5.91 -20.77 -11.24
N LYS A 8 4.67 -21.18 -11.05
CA LYS A 8 3.61 -20.28 -10.57
C LYS A 8 3.92 -19.77 -9.16
N LYS A 9 4.40 -20.66 -8.29
CA LYS A 9 4.79 -20.28 -6.94
C LYS A 9 5.95 -19.29 -6.96
N ASP A 10 6.92 -19.50 -7.85
CA ASP A 10 8.05 -18.59 -8.00
C ASP A 10 7.60 -17.22 -8.50
N GLU A 11 6.66 -17.16 -9.43
CA GLU A 11 6.09 -15.90 -9.91
C GLU A 11 5.37 -15.17 -8.78
N LEU A 12 4.59 -15.88 -7.99
CA LEU A 12 3.89 -15.29 -6.85
C LEU A 12 4.87 -14.76 -5.81
N THR A 13 5.93 -15.52 -5.53
CA THR A 13 6.95 -15.10 -4.59
C THR A 13 7.68 -13.84 -5.10
N LYS A 14 7.96 -13.78 -6.38
CA LYS A 14 8.59 -12.60 -6.99
C LYS A 14 7.66 -11.37 -6.87
N THR A 15 6.39 -11.55 -7.17
CA THR A 15 5.39 -10.48 -7.04
C THR A 15 5.32 -10.01 -5.58
N TRP A 16 5.28 -10.93 -4.64
CA TRP A 16 5.27 -10.60 -3.23
C TRP A 16 6.51 -9.81 -2.82
N THR A 17 7.68 -10.25 -3.30
CA THR A 17 8.94 -9.56 -2.99
C THR A 17 8.91 -8.12 -3.49
N GLU A 18 8.44 -7.91 -4.72
CA GLU A 18 8.33 -6.58 -5.29
C GLU A 18 7.37 -5.70 -4.50
N LEU A 19 6.20 -6.25 -4.14
CA LEU A 19 5.22 -5.53 -3.33
C LEU A 19 5.78 -5.20 -1.94
N SER A 20 6.47 -6.16 -1.32
CA SER A 20 7.02 -5.96 0.02
C SER A 20 8.15 -4.94 0.06
N GLN A 21 8.78 -4.65 -1.06
CA GLN A 21 9.79 -3.59 -1.16
C GLN A 21 9.15 -2.22 -1.37
N GLY A 22 8.08 -2.16 -2.17
CA GLY A 22 7.45 -0.90 -2.53
C GLY A 22 6.40 -0.40 -1.54
N LEU A 23 5.55 -1.29 -1.03
CA LEU A 23 4.43 -0.91 -0.19
C LEU A 23 4.83 -0.21 1.12
N PRO A 24 5.83 -0.71 1.87
CA PRO A 24 6.24 -0.01 3.09
C PRO A 24 6.73 1.40 2.81
N LYS A 25 7.43 1.61 1.69
CA LYS A 25 7.91 2.95 1.30
C LYS A 25 6.75 3.88 0.99
N MET A 26 5.72 3.38 0.30
CA MET A 26 4.52 4.16 0.00
C MET A 26 3.78 4.53 1.27
N VAL A 27 3.59 3.58 2.17
CA VAL A 27 2.92 3.81 3.46
C VAL A 27 3.71 4.83 4.28
N GLU A 28 5.03 4.71 4.31
CA GLU A 28 5.90 5.63 5.04
C GLU A 28 5.80 7.05 4.48
N ALA A 29 5.81 7.19 3.16
CA ALA A 29 5.67 8.50 2.51
C ALA A 29 4.32 9.14 2.85
N ILE A 30 3.26 8.36 2.83
CA ILE A 30 1.92 8.82 3.20
C ILE A 30 1.89 9.23 4.66
N GLN A 31 2.46 8.41 5.54
CA GLN A 31 2.50 8.68 6.98
C GLN A 31 3.24 9.99 7.25
N SER A 32 4.38 10.19 6.60
CA SER A 32 5.16 11.41 6.76
C SER A 32 4.36 12.65 6.34
N ARG A 33 3.66 12.54 5.21
CA ARG A 33 2.85 13.65 4.71
C ARG A 33 1.68 13.95 5.64
N VAL A 34 1.00 12.90 6.12
CA VAL A 34 -0.10 13.04 7.07
C VAL A 34 0.38 13.72 8.35
N ASP A 35 1.54 13.30 8.86
CA ASP A 35 2.11 13.88 10.07
C ASP A 35 2.42 15.38 9.88
N ILE A 36 3.02 15.73 8.75
CA ILE A 36 3.33 17.14 8.44
C ILE A 36 2.04 17.96 8.38
N LEU A 37 1.03 17.46 7.68
CA LEU A 37 -0.26 18.16 7.54
C LEU A 37 -1.01 18.23 8.87
N SER A 38 -0.88 17.21 9.71
CA SER A 38 -1.50 17.22 11.05
C SER A 38 -0.90 18.26 11.96
N GLN A 39 0.40 18.54 11.80
CA GLN A 39 1.09 19.55 12.57
C GLN A 39 0.83 20.97 12.03
N SER A 40 0.45 21.07 10.76
CA SER A 40 0.16 22.34 10.11
C SER A 40 -1.25 22.80 10.50
N LYS A 41 -1.40 24.07 10.82
CA LYS A 41 -2.71 24.64 11.14
C LYS A 41 -3.56 24.91 9.90
N LYS A 42 -2.92 24.88 8.72
CA LYS A 42 -3.59 25.12 7.44
C LYS A 42 -3.32 23.97 6.48
N LEU A 43 -4.39 23.43 5.91
CA LEU A 43 -4.27 22.48 4.83
C LEU A 43 -4.06 23.24 3.50
N PRO A 44 -3.39 22.60 2.51
CA PRO A 44 -3.28 23.19 1.18
C PRO A 44 -4.65 23.51 0.59
N ALA A 45 -4.71 24.51 -0.28
CA ALA A 45 -5.98 24.96 -0.86
C ALA A 45 -6.73 23.86 -1.61
N ASN A 46 -6.00 22.90 -2.18
CA ASN A 46 -6.58 21.77 -2.93
C ASN A 46 -6.86 20.54 -2.07
N LEU A 47 -6.65 20.63 -0.76
CA LEU A 47 -6.88 19.53 0.15
C LEU A 47 -7.85 19.96 1.25
N THR A 48 -9.10 19.50 1.14
CA THR A 48 -10.12 19.81 2.14
C THR A 48 -9.92 18.96 3.39
N ALA A 49 -10.49 19.39 4.52
CA ALA A 49 -10.45 18.61 5.76
C ALA A 49 -11.07 17.24 5.56
N GLU A 50 -12.13 17.15 4.75
CA GLU A 50 -12.78 15.89 4.42
C GLU A 50 -11.84 14.94 3.67
N LYS A 51 -11.14 15.45 2.66
CA LYS A 51 -10.15 14.68 1.91
C LYS A 51 -9.00 14.24 2.80
N PHE A 52 -8.57 15.10 3.69
CA PHE A 52 -7.51 14.78 4.65
C PHE A 52 -7.92 13.63 5.56
N GLU A 53 -9.15 13.65 6.06
CA GLU A 53 -9.67 12.56 6.87
C GLU A 53 -9.76 11.25 6.09
N GLN A 54 -10.16 11.32 4.81
CA GLN A 54 -10.18 10.15 3.93
C GLN A 54 -8.77 9.59 3.76
N ALA A 55 -7.77 10.45 3.61
CA ALA A 55 -6.38 10.03 3.48
C ALA A 55 -5.90 9.31 4.75
N LYS A 56 -6.23 9.85 5.92
CA LYS A 56 -5.88 9.24 7.20
C LYS A 56 -6.53 7.87 7.35
N SER A 57 -7.81 7.76 7.00
CA SER A 57 -8.53 6.49 7.03
C SER A 57 -7.93 5.48 6.07
N GLY A 58 -7.59 5.92 4.86
CA GLY A 58 -6.93 5.07 3.86
C GLY A 58 -5.59 4.56 4.34
N LEU A 59 -4.80 5.42 4.98
CA LEU A 59 -3.51 5.03 5.53
C LEU A 59 -3.68 3.97 6.63
N ALA A 60 -4.62 4.18 7.55
CA ALA A 60 -4.86 3.24 8.63
C ALA A 60 -5.30 1.88 8.07
N ALA A 61 -6.22 1.88 7.09
CA ALA A 61 -6.68 0.67 6.44
C ALA A 61 -5.54 -0.04 5.71
N ALA A 62 -4.69 0.71 5.01
CA ALA A 62 -3.56 0.15 4.30
C ALA A 62 -2.59 -0.54 5.26
N LYS A 63 -2.28 0.09 6.38
CA LYS A 63 -1.40 -0.50 7.39
C LYS A 63 -1.98 -1.79 7.96
N GLU A 64 -3.26 -1.80 8.27
CA GLU A 64 -3.93 -2.97 8.83
C GLU A 64 -3.94 -4.12 7.83
N GLU A 65 -4.30 -3.83 6.59
CA GLU A 65 -4.32 -4.87 5.55
C GLU A 65 -2.92 -5.39 5.23
N TRP A 66 -1.91 -4.52 5.28
CA TRP A 66 -0.54 -4.94 5.07
C TRP A 66 -0.09 -5.93 6.15
N ALA A 67 -0.45 -5.65 7.41
CA ALA A 67 -0.16 -6.56 8.51
C ALA A 67 -0.81 -7.93 8.29
N LYS A 68 -2.06 -7.95 7.82
CA LYS A 68 -2.76 -9.19 7.50
C LYS A 68 -2.11 -9.91 6.33
N ALA A 69 -1.65 -9.17 5.32
CA ALA A 69 -0.95 -9.76 4.19
C ALA A 69 0.33 -10.45 4.65
N LEU A 70 1.07 -9.84 5.56
CA LEU A 70 2.27 -10.44 6.13
C LEU A 70 1.96 -11.73 6.90
N GLU A 71 0.87 -11.74 7.66
CA GLU A 71 0.43 -12.94 8.37
C GLU A 71 0.08 -14.07 7.39
N ASN A 72 -0.65 -13.75 6.33
CA ASN A 72 -0.99 -14.73 5.30
C ASN A 72 0.26 -15.29 4.63
N PHE A 73 1.22 -14.43 4.35
CA PHE A 73 2.48 -14.87 3.75
C PHE A 73 3.22 -15.84 4.69
N LYS A 74 3.30 -15.52 5.98
CA LYS A 74 3.94 -16.38 6.97
C LYS A 74 3.23 -17.72 7.12
N GLY A 75 1.91 -17.73 6.93
CA GLY A 75 1.11 -18.96 6.99
C GLY A 75 1.15 -19.78 5.71
N GLY A 76 1.89 -19.35 4.70
CA GLY A 76 1.99 -20.05 3.43
C GLY A 76 0.85 -19.76 2.46
N MET A 77 -0.01 -18.80 2.78
CA MET A 77 -1.15 -18.41 1.93
C MET A 77 -0.75 -17.31 0.97
N LEU A 78 0.14 -17.67 0.05
CA LEU A 78 0.80 -16.72 -0.84
C LEU A 78 -0.19 -15.98 -1.75
N THR A 79 -1.13 -16.69 -2.35
CA THR A 79 -2.12 -16.07 -3.24
C THR A 79 -2.96 -15.03 -2.49
N GLU A 80 -3.39 -15.35 -1.29
CA GLU A 80 -4.18 -14.44 -0.46
C GLU A 80 -3.34 -13.25 0.01
N ALA A 81 -2.08 -13.52 0.38
CA ALA A 81 -1.16 -12.45 0.76
C ALA A 81 -0.98 -11.44 -0.37
N ILE A 82 -0.81 -11.92 -1.60
CA ILE A 82 -0.65 -11.05 -2.77
C ILE A 82 -1.94 -10.29 -3.06
N ALA A 83 -3.09 -10.93 -2.95
CA ALA A 83 -4.37 -10.26 -3.15
C ALA A 83 -4.55 -9.11 -2.15
N MET A 84 -4.21 -9.34 -0.90
CA MET A 84 -4.26 -8.29 0.13
C MET A 84 -3.24 -7.19 -0.13
N ALA A 85 -2.02 -7.57 -0.54
CA ALA A 85 -0.98 -6.61 -0.86
C ALA A 85 -1.39 -5.72 -2.03
N ASN A 86 -2.06 -6.27 -3.04
CA ASN A 86 -2.59 -5.48 -4.16
C ASN A 86 -3.67 -4.51 -3.69
N SER A 87 -4.50 -4.91 -2.74
CA SER A 87 -5.49 -4.04 -2.13
C SER A 87 -4.82 -2.88 -1.38
N VAL A 88 -3.78 -3.18 -0.62
CA VAL A 88 -2.96 -2.16 0.07
C VAL A 88 -2.36 -1.19 -0.93
N LYS A 89 -1.80 -1.71 -2.03
CA LYS A 89 -1.22 -0.88 -3.09
C LYS A 89 -2.26 0.09 -3.65
N LYS A 90 -3.46 -0.40 -3.95
CA LYS A 90 -4.55 0.42 -4.46
C LYS A 90 -4.90 1.54 -3.49
N LYS A 91 -5.08 1.19 -2.22
CA LYS A 91 -5.41 2.17 -1.19
C LYS A 91 -4.30 3.19 -0.99
N ALA A 92 -3.05 2.73 -1.01
CA ALA A 92 -1.91 3.61 -0.89
C ALA A 92 -1.84 4.60 -2.05
N VAL A 93 -2.04 4.12 -3.29
CA VAL A 93 -2.04 4.98 -4.47
C VAL A 93 -3.16 6.02 -4.37
N GLN A 94 -4.37 5.61 -4.02
CA GLN A 94 -5.50 6.52 -3.87
C GLN A 94 -5.22 7.57 -2.80
N THR A 95 -4.64 7.16 -1.69
CA THR A 95 -4.30 8.07 -0.60
C THR A 95 -3.25 9.07 -1.03
N MET A 96 -2.23 8.62 -1.75
CA MET A 96 -1.20 9.51 -2.28
C MET A 96 -1.79 10.53 -3.26
N GLU A 97 -2.72 10.11 -4.11
CA GLU A 97 -3.40 11.01 -5.02
C GLU A 97 -4.23 12.06 -4.28
N ILE A 98 -4.94 11.65 -3.22
CA ILE A 98 -5.71 12.57 -2.40
C ILE A 98 -4.79 13.63 -1.78
N LEU A 99 -3.62 13.22 -1.30
CA LEU A 99 -2.65 14.11 -0.67
C LEU A 99 -1.80 14.90 -1.67
N GLY A 100 -1.93 14.62 -2.96
CA GLY A 100 -1.15 15.28 -3.99
C GLY A 100 0.29 14.82 -4.05
N LEU A 101 0.58 13.63 -3.52
CA LEU A 101 1.93 13.06 -3.57
C LEU A 101 2.19 12.39 -4.90
N PRO A 102 3.46 12.41 -5.39
CA PRO A 102 3.80 11.66 -6.59
C PRO A 102 3.69 10.15 -6.34
N VAL A 103 3.00 9.47 -7.23
CA VAL A 103 2.85 8.01 -7.15
C VAL A 103 4.03 7.35 -7.85
N PRO A 104 4.71 6.38 -7.21
CA PRO A 104 5.81 5.68 -7.87
C PRO A 104 5.35 5.01 -9.17
N VAL A 105 6.20 5.02 -10.18
CA VAL A 105 5.87 4.47 -11.50
C VAL A 105 5.42 3.02 -11.39
N GLY A 106 6.13 2.21 -10.60
CA GLY A 106 5.80 0.81 -10.42
C GLY A 106 4.46 0.57 -9.72
N ALA A 107 3.94 1.55 -8.98
CA ALA A 107 2.66 1.42 -8.27
C ALA A 107 1.46 1.63 -9.18
N LYS A 108 1.64 2.34 -10.30
CA LYS A 108 0.56 2.58 -11.26
C LYS A 108 0.38 1.45 -12.27
N ALA A 109 1.36 0.62 -12.39
CA ALA A 109 1.36 -0.47 -13.37
C ALA A 109 0.38 -1.59 -13.02
#